data_eed53def2e3b34fdf79655623a37206c
#
_entry.id   eed53def2e3b34fdf79655623a37206c
#
_cell.length_a   1.000
_cell.length_b   1.000
_cell.length_c   1.000
_cell.angle_alpha   90.00
_cell.angle_beta   90.00
_cell.angle_gamma   90.00
#
_symmetry.space_group_name_H-M   'P 1'
#
loop_
_entity.id
_entity.type
_entity.pdbx_description
1 polymer ?
#
loop_
_entity_poly.entity_id
_entity_poly.type
_entity_poly.pdbx_seq_one_letter_code
_entity_poly.pdbx_strand_id
1 'polypeptide(L)'
;MVAVPPGGGALQLNRRRAVKIYRYLAHSVGGFIQQAAVYYLQRGYWFYVVGHFPKGQSPHLIDQKLLAKYQIGLSKDQCYRRKRQGKANVQYLRYRETFLLLATEGDHPIFAEEKTTLRDARTAPLRVFGYAISVKNGRVLVRLNEPTFRRLKAGFRRLALRGELDLLVRKFQTVPFEPYRPVYRQLRSIWKTVNRQRKTAGLPRVPRSALRTRRRSFRSFESGKKGETPPSGPASEREPEGEPQTERLRPLRWP
;
A
#
# COMPACT_ATOMS: atom_id res chain seq x y z
N MET A 1 -17.12 -57.86 -46.42
CA MET A 1 -16.35 -56.63 -46.31
C MET A 1 -17.16 -55.65 -45.46
N VAL A 2 -16.78 -55.51 -44.18
CA VAL A 2 -17.46 -54.61 -43.25
C VAL A 2 -16.48 -53.47 -42.95
N ALA A 3 -16.84 -52.25 -43.33
CA ALA A 3 -16.04 -51.04 -43.13
C ALA A 3 -16.22 -50.56 -41.67
N VAL A 4 -15.13 -50.40 -40.94
CA VAL A 4 -15.04 -49.78 -39.61
C VAL A 4 -14.83 -48.27 -39.79
N PRO A 5 -15.64 -47.42 -39.13
CA PRO A 5 -15.40 -45.98 -39.15
C PRO A 5 -14.30 -45.58 -38.13
N PRO A 6 -13.43 -44.59 -38.44
CA PRO A 6 -12.43 -44.12 -37.51
C PRO A 6 -13.07 -43.12 -36.51
N GLY A 7 -13.31 -43.57 -35.29
CA GLY A 7 -13.69 -42.69 -34.16
C GLY A 7 -12.49 -42.12 -33.48
N GLY A 8 -11.97 -40.97 -33.96
CA GLY A 8 -10.96 -40.18 -33.27
C GLY A 8 -11.56 -39.00 -32.52
N GLY A 9 -12.24 -39.29 -31.39
CA GLY A 9 -12.65 -38.25 -30.45
C GLY A 9 -11.47 -37.71 -29.68
N ALA A 10 -10.85 -36.61 -30.17
CA ALA A 10 -9.85 -35.89 -29.39
C ALA A 10 -10.51 -35.31 -28.16
N LEU A 11 -10.22 -35.90 -26.99
CA LEU A 11 -10.52 -35.35 -25.68
C LEU A 11 -9.88 -33.98 -25.57
N GLN A 12 -10.65 -32.93 -25.78
CA GLN A 12 -10.25 -31.57 -25.47
C GLN A 12 -9.97 -31.49 -23.96
N LEU A 13 -8.70 -31.57 -23.60
CA LEU A 13 -8.19 -31.27 -22.27
C LEU A 13 -8.62 -29.86 -21.90
N ASN A 14 -9.67 -29.80 -21.10
CA ASN A 14 -10.20 -28.59 -20.49
C ASN A 14 -9.05 -27.94 -19.69
N ARG A 15 -8.36 -26.94 -20.27
CA ARG A 15 -7.31 -26.18 -19.59
C ARG A 15 -7.94 -25.59 -18.34
N ARG A 16 -7.79 -26.26 -17.21
CA ARG A 16 -8.19 -25.78 -15.90
C ARG A 16 -7.57 -24.40 -15.75
N ARG A 17 -8.41 -23.35 -15.83
CA ARG A 17 -8.00 -21.98 -15.52
C ARG A 17 -7.40 -21.99 -14.12
N ALA A 18 -6.11 -21.77 -14.00
CA ALA A 18 -5.43 -21.69 -12.72
C ALA A 18 -6.20 -20.71 -11.82
N VAL A 19 -6.64 -21.18 -10.67
CA VAL A 19 -7.37 -20.37 -9.69
C VAL A 19 -6.42 -19.22 -9.31
N LYS A 20 -6.79 -18.01 -9.69
CA LYS A 20 -5.98 -16.83 -9.41
C LYS A 20 -6.09 -16.50 -7.92
N ILE A 21 -5.06 -16.85 -7.15
CA ILE A 21 -4.99 -16.53 -5.71
C ILE A 21 -5.12 -15.02 -5.52
N TYR A 22 -6.06 -14.60 -4.67
CA TYR A 22 -6.23 -13.19 -4.33
C TYR A 22 -5.01 -12.71 -3.52
N ARG A 23 -4.38 -11.64 -3.99
CA ARG A 23 -3.18 -11.08 -3.39
C ARG A 23 -3.52 -9.80 -2.66
N TYR A 24 -3.23 -9.75 -1.37
CA TYR A 24 -3.57 -8.62 -0.50
C TYR A 24 -2.40 -8.16 0.39
N LEU A 25 -1.35 -8.97 0.54
CA LEU A 25 -0.22 -8.65 1.40
C LEU A 25 0.80 -7.80 0.61
N ALA A 26 0.94 -6.54 1.00
CA ALA A 26 1.95 -5.65 0.45
C ALA A 26 3.30 -5.84 1.15
N HIS A 27 4.42 -5.76 0.41
CA HIS A 27 5.77 -5.96 0.96
C HIS A 27 6.42 -4.68 1.46
N SER A 28 5.88 -3.53 1.09
CA SER A 28 6.44 -2.24 1.46
C SER A 28 5.36 -1.19 1.60
N VAL A 29 5.66 -0.13 2.36
CA VAL A 29 4.79 1.05 2.43
C VAL A 29 4.57 1.65 1.04
N GLY A 30 5.62 1.74 0.21
CA GLY A 30 5.50 2.24 -1.16
C GLY A 30 4.55 1.42 -2.02
N GLY A 31 4.64 0.08 -1.95
CA GLY A 31 3.74 -0.85 -2.62
C GLY A 31 2.29 -0.74 -2.12
N PHE A 32 2.10 -0.64 -0.81
CA PHE A 32 0.79 -0.42 -0.20
C PHE A 32 0.14 0.89 -0.70
N ILE A 33 0.86 2.01 -0.64
CA ILE A 33 0.36 3.31 -1.10
C ILE A 33 0.09 3.30 -2.61
N GLN A 34 0.96 2.68 -3.41
CA GLN A 34 0.74 2.53 -4.85
C GLN A 34 -0.51 1.71 -5.15
N GLN A 35 -0.70 0.58 -4.44
CA GLN A 35 -1.88 -0.29 -4.63
C GLN A 35 -3.17 0.46 -4.23
N ALA A 36 -3.18 1.10 -3.08
CA ALA A 36 -4.34 1.86 -2.62
C ALA A 36 -4.68 3.04 -3.55
N ALA A 37 -3.68 3.85 -3.92
CA ALA A 37 -3.91 5.07 -4.69
C ALA A 37 -4.19 4.79 -6.17
N VAL A 38 -3.34 3.98 -6.84
CA VAL A 38 -3.36 3.81 -8.29
C VAL A 38 -4.31 2.71 -8.73
N TYR A 39 -4.36 1.59 -7.95
CA TYR A 39 -5.12 0.42 -8.37
C TYR A 39 -6.52 0.34 -7.76
N TYR A 40 -6.78 1.01 -6.62
CA TYR A 40 -8.10 0.98 -5.99
C TYR A 40 -8.80 2.33 -6.07
N LEU A 41 -8.31 3.37 -5.40
CA LEU A 41 -9.00 4.67 -5.35
C LEU A 41 -9.22 5.28 -6.74
N GLN A 42 -8.24 5.16 -7.67
CA GLN A 42 -8.39 5.65 -9.04
C GLN A 42 -9.46 4.89 -9.84
N ARG A 43 -9.83 3.68 -9.40
CA ARG A 43 -10.85 2.82 -10.03
C ARG A 43 -12.21 2.87 -9.36
N GLY A 44 -12.46 3.84 -8.46
CA GLY A 44 -13.77 4.03 -7.85
C GLY A 44 -13.98 3.35 -6.50
N TYR A 45 -12.95 2.75 -5.89
CA TYR A 45 -13.03 2.23 -4.52
C TYR A 45 -12.83 3.38 -3.53
N TRP A 46 -13.83 4.24 -3.38
CA TRP A 46 -13.69 5.49 -2.63
C TRP A 46 -13.97 5.36 -1.15
N PHE A 47 -14.80 4.40 -0.76
CA PHE A 47 -15.10 4.13 0.65
C PHE A 47 -14.00 3.27 1.25
N TYR A 48 -13.57 3.59 2.47
CA TYR A 48 -12.48 2.88 3.10
C TYR A 48 -12.63 2.75 4.61
N VAL A 49 -12.07 1.65 5.14
CA VAL A 49 -11.85 1.42 6.57
C VAL A 49 -10.37 1.12 6.75
N VAL A 50 -9.72 1.82 7.68
CA VAL A 50 -8.35 1.50 8.12
C VAL A 50 -8.43 0.84 9.48
N GLY A 51 -7.82 -0.33 9.61
CA GLY A 51 -7.73 -1.02 10.88
C GLY A 51 -6.31 -1.48 11.20
N HIS A 52 -6.12 -1.85 12.45
CA HIS A 52 -4.88 -2.41 12.96
C HIS A 52 -5.18 -3.69 13.70
N PHE A 53 -4.35 -4.70 13.53
CA PHE A 53 -4.50 -5.94 14.28
C PHE A 53 -4.08 -5.73 15.73
N PRO A 54 -4.84 -6.29 16.69
CA PRO A 54 -4.42 -6.35 18.07
C PRO A 54 -3.11 -7.16 18.20
N LYS A 55 -2.27 -6.74 19.13
CA LYS A 55 -1.05 -7.50 19.48
C LYS A 55 -1.42 -8.91 19.93
N GLY A 56 -0.64 -9.91 19.49
CA GLY A 56 -0.84 -11.31 19.89
C GLY A 56 -1.85 -12.12 19.07
N GLN A 57 -2.58 -11.49 18.15
CA GLN A 57 -3.46 -12.23 17.24
C GLN A 57 -2.74 -12.59 15.93
N SER A 58 -3.04 -13.79 15.40
CA SER A 58 -2.52 -14.21 14.11
C SER A 58 -3.14 -13.38 12.98
N PRO A 59 -2.33 -12.60 12.23
CA PRO A 59 -2.85 -11.78 11.13
C PRO A 59 -3.54 -12.62 10.06
N HIS A 60 -3.07 -13.83 9.83
CA HIS A 60 -3.62 -14.72 8.80
C HIS A 60 -5.07 -15.15 9.09
N LEU A 61 -5.38 -15.43 10.36
CA LEU A 61 -6.76 -15.82 10.74
C LEU A 61 -7.73 -14.64 10.56
N ILE A 62 -7.28 -13.43 10.87
CA ILE A 62 -8.10 -12.22 10.68
C ILE A 62 -8.27 -11.93 9.18
N ASP A 63 -7.20 -12.08 8.39
CA ASP A 63 -7.27 -11.96 6.93
C ASP A 63 -8.35 -12.88 6.36
N GLN A 64 -8.32 -14.17 6.73
CA GLN A 64 -9.29 -15.15 6.25
C GLN A 64 -10.73 -14.78 6.64
N LYS A 65 -10.95 -14.35 7.89
CA LYS A 65 -12.27 -13.89 8.36
C LYS A 65 -12.79 -12.71 7.56
N LEU A 66 -11.92 -11.69 7.32
CA LEU A 66 -12.32 -10.50 6.57
C LEU A 66 -12.57 -10.82 5.08
N LEU A 67 -11.74 -11.67 4.48
CA LEU A 67 -11.92 -12.10 3.09
C LEU A 67 -13.23 -12.83 2.89
N ALA A 68 -13.57 -13.75 3.80
CA ALA A 68 -14.83 -14.50 3.76
C ALA A 68 -16.03 -13.59 4.06
N LYS A 69 -15.96 -12.80 5.13
CA LYS A 69 -17.04 -11.91 5.59
C LYS A 69 -17.49 -10.95 4.49
N TYR A 70 -16.57 -10.30 3.79
CA TYR A 70 -16.87 -9.30 2.76
C TYR A 70 -16.80 -9.86 1.33
N GLN A 71 -16.75 -11.19 1.16
CA GLN A 71 -16.71 -11.85 -0.16
C GLN A 71 -15.63 -11.28 -1.08
N ILE A 72 -14.41 -11.10 -0.55
CA ILE A 72 -13.28 -10.50 -1.25
C ILE A 72 -12.57 -11.55 -2.11
N GLY A 73 -11.98 -11.14 -3.22
CA GLY A 73 -11.26 -12.06 -4.13
C GLY A 73 -12.08 -12.49 -5.34
N LEU A 74 -13.18 -11.82 -5.61
CA LEU A 74 -14.00 -12.07 -6.79
C LEU A 74 -13.21 -11.89 -8.09
N SER A 75 -13.57 -12.66 -9.11
CA SER A 75 -13.04 -12.50 -10.46
C SER A 75 -13.47 -11.16 -11.07
N LYS A 76 -12.79 -10.73 -12.14
CA LYS A 76 -13.16 -9.50 -12.85
C LYS A 76 -14.61 -9.56 -13.35
N ASP A 77 -15.03 -10.70 -13.87
CA ASP A 77 -16.38 -10.90 -14.42
C ASP A 77 -17.44 -10.85 -13.32
N GLN A 78 -17.15 -11.44 -12.15
CA GLN A 78 -18.03 -11.33 -10.97
C GLN A 78 -18.13 -9.89 -10.47
N CYS A 79 -17.01 -9.18 -10.37
CA CYS A 79 -16.99 -7.76 -10.00
C CYS A 79 -17.81 -6.91 -10.99
N TYR A 80 -17.70 -7.17 -12.30
CA TYR A 80 -18.46 -6.48 -13.33
C TYR A 80 -19.97 -6.75 -13.21
N ARG A 81 -20.38 -8.03 -13.05
CA ARG A 81 -21.78 -8.40 -12.85
C ARG A 81 -22.39 -7.74 -11.61
N ARG A 82 -21.66 -7.76 -10.48
CA ARG A 82 -22.08 -7.08 -9.24
C ARG A 82 -22.32 -5.58 -9.48
N LYS A 83 -21.40 -4.91 -10.15
CA LYS A 83 -21.54 -3.48 -10.47
C LYS A 83 -22.79 -3.20 -11.32
N ARG A 84 -23.10 -4.06 -12.30
CA ARG A 84 -24.34 -3.93 -13.11
C ARG A 84 -25.61 -4.14 -12.27
N GLN A 85 -25.54 -4.91 -11.20
CA GLN A 85 -26.63 -5.14 -10.24
C GLN A 85 -26.72 -4.04 -9.16
N GLY A 86 -25.96 -2.95 -9.25
CA GLY A 86 -25.93 -1.92 -8.23
C GLY A 86 -25.20 -2.33 -6.94
N LYS A 87 -24.51 -3.48 -6.92
CA LYS A 87 -23.78 -3.99 -5.76
C LYS A 87 -22.36 -3.48 -5.71
N ALA A 88 -21.88 -3.12 -4.51
CA ALA A 88 -20.52 -2.70 -4.30
C ALA A 88 -19.55 -3.89 -4.34
N ASN A 89 -18.32 -3.60 -4.80
CA ASN A 89 -17.19 -4.51 -4.72
C ASN A 89 -16.26 -4.07 -3.59
N VAL A 90 -15.71 -5.02 -2.84
CA VAL A 90 -14.79 -4.77 -1.74
C VAL A 90 -13.41 -5.33 -2.09
N GLN A 91 -12.38 -4.60 -1.71
CA GLN A 91 -10.97 -5.01 -1.81
C GLN A 91 -10.31 -4.92 -0.45
N TYR A 92 -9.36 -5.80 -0.21
CA TYR A 92 -8.56 -5.87 1.01
C TYR A 92 -7.09 -5.70 0.69
N LEU A 93 -6.38 -4.96 1.53
CA LEU A 93 -4.95 -4.73 1.42
C LEU A 93 -4.34 -4.68 2.81
N ARG A 94 -3.23 -5.37 3.04
CA ARG A 94 -2.53 -5.38 4.31
C ARG A 94 -1.03 -5.13 4.14
N TYR A 95 -0.48 -4.41 5.10
CA TYR A 95 0.97 -4.29 5.30
C TYR A 95 1.26 -4.36 6.80
N ARG A 96 1.99 -5.40 7.22
CA ARG A 96 2.21 -5.71 8.64
C ARG A 96 0.86 -5.77 9.39
N GLU A 97 0.73 -5.05 10.50
CA GLU A 97 -0.46 -5.01 11.34
C GLU A 97 -1.55 -4.07 10.83
N THR A 98 -1.26 -3.28 9.79
CA THR A 98 -2.23 -2.31 9.23
C THR A 98 -2.95 -2.92 8.04
N PHE A 99 -4.27 -2.89 8.08
CA PHE A 99 -5.10 -3.29 6.95
C PHE A 99 -5.98 -2.15 6.44
N LEU A 100 -6.44 -2.31 5.22
CA LEU A 100 -7.29 -1.37 4.50
C LEU A 100 -8.36 -2.18 3.77
N LEU A 101 -9.62 -1.93 4.10
CA LEU A 101 -10.76 -2.34 3.29
C LEU A 101 -11.16 -1.15 2.41
N LEU A 102 -11.46 -1.42 1.16
CA LEU A 102 -11.93 -0.40 0.22
C LEU A 102 -13.16 -0.92 -0.52
N ALA A 103 -14.17 -0.07 -0.68
CA ALA A 103 -15.39 -0.41 -1.37
C ALA A 103 -15.73 0.60 -2.47
N THR A 104 -16.36 0.11 -3.55
CA THR A 104 -17.01 0.95 -4.54
C THR A 104 -18.38 1.42 -4.05
N GLU A 105 -19.01 2.31 -4.75
CA GLU A 105 -20.44 2.62 -4.58
C GLU A 105 -21.31 1.38 -4.88
N GLY A 106 -22.47 1.31 -4.24
CA GLY A 106 -23.46 0.25 -4.40
C GLY A 106 -23.87 -0.39 -3.08
N ASP A 107 -24.77 -1.36 -3.14
CA ASP A 107 -25.24 -2.09 -1.98
C ASP A 107 -24.24 -3.17 -1.52
N HIS A 108 -23.91 -3.18 -0.22
CA HIS A 108 -23.04 -4.18 0.41
C HIS A 108 -23.13 -4.11 1.94
N PRO A 109 -23.08 -5.25 2.67
CA PRO A 109 -23.13 -5.27 4.14
C PRO A 109 -22.09 -4.40 4.84
N ILE A 110 -20.91 -4.15 4.25
CA ILE A 110 -19.85 -3.31 4.80
C ILE A 110 -20.34 -1.90 5.19
N PHE A 111 -21.32 -1.34 4.47
CA PHE A 111 -21.84 0.01 4.74
C PHE A 111 -22.67 0.07 6.04
N ALA A 112 -23.36 -1.00 6.38
CA ALA A 112 -24.11 -1.13 7.63
C ALA A 112 -23.18 -1.51 8.79
N GLU A 113 -22.33 -2.52 8.60
CA GLU A 113 -21.47 -3.10 9.62
C GLU A 113 -20.34 -2.15 10.05
N GLU A 114 -19.73 -1.43 9.10
CA GLU A 114 -18.62 -0.50 9.35
C GLU A 114 -19.06 0.97 9.37
N LYS A 115 -20.33 1.25 9.57
CA LYS A 115 -20.92 2.60 9.51
C LYS A 115 -20.14 3.65 10.30
N THR A 116 -19.62 3.31 11.46
CA THR A 116 -18.88 4.23 12.34
C THR A 116 -17.44 4.46 11.89
N THR A 117 -16.80 3.49 11.25
CA THR A 117 -15.39 3.50 10.85
C THR A 117 -15.21 3.78 9.37
N LEU A 118 -16.22 3.51 8.55
CA LEU A 118 -16.21 3.74 7.12
C LEU A 118 -16.13 5.24 6.78
N ARG A 119 -15.21 5.60 5.92
CA ARG A 119 -15.00 6.97 5.44
C ARG A 119 -14.99 7.01 3.92
N ASP A 120 -15.29 8.16 3.35
CA ASP A 120 -15.20 8.44 1.92
C ASP A 120 -13.95 9.27 1.62
N ALA A 121 -13.07 8.77 0.77
CA ALA A 121 -11.82 9.43 0.38
C ALA A 121 -12.01 10.74 -0.39
N ARG A 122 -13.22 11.02 -0.88
CA ARG A 122 -13.60 12.29 -1.53
C ARG A 122 -13.78 13.40 -0.50
N THR A 123 -14.29 13.08 0.68
CA THR A 123 -14.55 14.03 1.78
C THR A 123 -13.53 13.96 2.88
N ALA A 124 -13.13 12.76 3.31
CA ALA A 124 -12.16 12.50 4.36
C ALA A 124 -10.91 11.80 3.80
N PRO A 125 -9.73 12.42 3.84
CA PRO A 125 -8.50 11.78 3.32
C PRO A 125 -8.14 10.51 4.08
N LEU A 126 -7.84 9.42 3.35
CA LEU A 126 -7.23 8.20 3.88
C LEU A 126 -5.84 8.53 4.45
N ARG A 127 -5.66 8.39 5.77
CA ARG A 127 -4.40 8.68 6.46
C ARG A 127 -3.72 7.38 6.89
N VAL A 128 -2.56 7.09 6.29
CA VAL A 128 -1.81 5.86 6.56
C VAL A 128 -0.33 6.07 6.27
N PHE A 129 0.56 5.53 7.11
CA PHE A 129 2.03 5.58 6.94
C PHE A 129 2.60 6.97 6.65
N GLY A 130 2.07 8.01 7.28
CA GLY A 130 2.52 9.39 7.07
C GLY A 130 1.96 10.06 5.81
N TYR A 131 1.17 9.35 5.01
CA TYR A 131 0.47 9.92 3.85
C TYR A 131 -0.98 10.29 4.17
N ALA A 132 -1.51 11.20 3.37
CA ALA A 132 -2.92 11.51 3.25
C ALA A 132 -3.31 11.37 1.77
N ILE A 133 -4.20 10.43 1.48
CA ILE A 133 -4.66 10.13 0.12
C ILE A 133 -6.11 10.58 0.01
N SER A 134 -6.43 11.41 -0.97
CA SER A 134 -7.78 11.91 -1.22
C SER A 134 -8.13 11.82 -2.69
N VAL A 135 -9.42 11.82 -2.99
CA VAL A 135 -9.94 11.90 -4.35
C VAL A 135 -10.58 13.28 -4.53
N LYS A 136 -10.11 14.05 -5.52
CA LYS A 136 -10.67 15.36 -5.86
C LYS A 136 -10.84 15.46 -7.36
N ASN A 137 -12.05 15.80 -7.80
CA ASN A 137 -12.39 15.93 -9.23
C ASN A 137 -11.94 14.68 -10.04
N GLY A 138 -12.26 13.49 -9.53
CA GLY A 138 -11.89 12.21 -10.15
C GLY A 138 -10.40 11.86 -10.12
N ARG A 139 -9.55 12.69 -9.50
CA ARG A 139 -8.10 12.46 -9.43
C ARG A 139 -7.67 12.10 -8.02
N VAL A 140 -6.83 11.07 -7.91
CA VAL A 140 -6.22 10.68 -6.64
C VAL A 140 -5.02 11.57 -6.33
N LEU A 141 -5.03 12.18 -5.16
CA LEU A 141 -3.97 13.04 -4.65
C LEU A 141 -3.31 12.38 -3.44
N VAL A 142 -2.02 12.06 -3.56
CA VAL A 142 -1.19 11.52 -2.49
C VAL A 142 -0.27 12.62 -1.97
N ARG A 143 -0.41 12.99 -0.70
CA ARG A 143 0.42 14.01 -0.02
C ARG A 143 0.92 13.49 1.33
N LEU A 144 1.89 14.11 1.93
CA LEU A 144 2.21 13.90 3.34
C LEU A 144 1.06 14.43 4.19
N ASN A 145 0.67 13.68 5.23
CA ASN A 145 -0.28 14.21 6.21
C ASN A 145 0.37 15.36 6.99
N GLU A 146 -0.45 16.21 7.58
CA GLU A 146 0.01 17.44 8.21
C GLU A 146 1.02 17.21 9.34
N PRO A 147 0.81 16.26 10.29
CA PRO A 147 1.80 16.00 11.34
C PRO A 147 3.15 15.56 10.78
N THR A 148 3.17 14.68 9.78
CA THR A 148 4.42 14.21 9.14
C THR A 148 5.13 15.36 8.41
N PHE A 149 4.37 16.18 7.68
CA PHE A 149 4.93 17.32 6.97
C PHE A 149 5.55 18.35 7.94
N ARG A 150 4.85 18.69 9.03
CA ARG A 150 5.36 19.63 10.06
C ARG A 150 6.62 19.09 10.72
N ARG A 151 6.63 17.82 11.13
CA ARG A 151 7.79 17.17 11.74
C ARG A 151 8.99 17.18 10.79
N LEU A 152 8.78 16.80 9.53
CA LEU A 152 9.83 16.79 8.51
C LEU A 152 10.38 18.19 8.28
N LYS A 153 9.51 19.19 8.13
CA LYS A 153 9.90 20.60 7.95
C LYS A 153 10.70 21.12 9.14
N ALA A 154 10.27 20.84 10.37
CA ALA A 154 10.98 21.23 11.58
C ALA A 154 12.38 20.58 11.66
N GLY A 155 12.49 19.28 11.34
CA GLY A 155 13.78 18.58 11.29
C GLY A 155 14.76 19.21 10.30
N PHE A 156 14.32 19.49 9.08
CA PHE A 156 15.16 20.14 8.07
C PHE A 156 15.52 21.58 8.45
N ARG A 157 14.63 22.34 9.10
CA ARG A 157 14.94 23.70 9.57
C ARG A 157 16.02 23.70 10.63
N ARG A 158 16.00 22.75 11.59
CA ARG A 158 17.08 22.62 12.60
C ARG A 158 18.43 22.30 11.96
N LEU A 159 18.43 21.42 10.94
CA LEU A 159 19.67 21.05 10.24
C LEU A 159 20.17 22.13 9.28
N ALA A 160 19.33 23.06 8.86
CA ALA A 160 19.68 24.08 7.86
C ALA A 160 20.89 24.92 8.22
N LEU A 161 21.04 25.27 9.50
CA LEU A 161 22.13 26.11 10.00
C LEU A 161 23.28 25.34 10.66
N ARG A 162 22.97 24.12 11.18
CA ARG A 162 23.95 23.30 11.92
C ARG A 162 24.56 22.18 11.08
N GLY A 163 23.92 21.83 9.97
CA GLY A 163 24.31 20.70 9.16
C GLY A 163 25.25 21.08 8.03
N GLU A 164 26.22 20.20 7.78
CA GLU A 164 27.04 20.25 6.58
C GLU A 164 26.14 20.09 5.32
N LEU A 165 26.61 20.65 4.20
CA LEU A 165 25.87 20.61 2.95
C LEU A 165 25.55 19.17 2.51
N ASP A 166 26.56 18.28 2.57
CA ASP A 166 26.42 16.88 2.15
C ASP A 166 25.44 16.10 3.00
N LEU A 167 25.39 16.39 4.32
CA LEU A 167 24.39 15.79 5.19
C LEU A 167 22.97 16.18 4.77
N LEU A 168 22.76 17.47 4.45
CA LEU A 168 21.46 17.95 3.98
C LEU A 168 21.09 17.34 2.62
N VAL A 169 22.04 17.27 1.69
CA VAL A 169 21.83 16.62 0.38
C VAL A 169 21.40 15.17 0.56
N ARG A 170 22.16 14.40 1.35
CA ARG A 170 21.82 13.00 1.67
C ARG A 170 20.44 12.87 2.33
N LYS A 171 20.12 13.74 3.30
CA LYS A 171 18.81 13.75 3.97
C LYS A 171 17.66 13.99 2.99
N PHE A 172 17.78 14.92 2.03
CA PHE A 172 16.76 15.11 1.00
C PHE A 172 16.63 13.91 0.06
N GLN A 173 17.74 13.29 -0.34
CA GLN A 173 17.76 12.11 -1.22
C GLN A 173 17.16 10.88 -0.55
N THR A 174 17.34 10.72 0.77
CA THR A 174 16.89 9.54 1.55
C THR A 174 15.54 9.74 2.25
N VAL A 175 14.81 10.83 1.96
CA VAL A 175 13.45 11.00 2.49
C VAL A 175 12.60 9.77 2.14
N PRO A 176 11.97 9.08 3.15
CA PRO A 176 11.31 7.79 2.95
C PRO A 176 9.92 7.93 2.32
N PHE A 177 9.69 8.97 1.55
CA PHE A 177 8.41 9.22 0.89
C PHE A 177 8.57 9.27 -0.63
N GLU A 178 7.65 8.61 -1.33
CA GLU A 178 7.66 8.63 -2.78
C GLU A 178 7.17 9.99 -3.32
N PRO A 179 7.85 10.56 -4.35
CA PRO A 179 7.58 11.90 -4.85
C PRO A 179 6.35 11.94 -5.75
N TYR A 180 5.18 11.58 -5.21
CA TYR A 180 3.92 11.94 -5.84
C TYR A 180 3.87 13.47 -6.02
N ARG A 181 3.23 13.96 -7.06
CA ARG A 181 3.24 15.40 -7.39
C ARG A 181 2.95 16.32 -6.19
N PRO A 182 1.95 16.05 -5.33
CA PRO A 182 1.76 16.86 -4.12
C PRO A 182 2.87 16.67 -3.07
N VAL A 183 3.39 15.45 -2.85
CA VAL A 183 4.53 15.19 -1.95
C VAL A 183 5.76 15.96 -2.42
N TYR A 184 6.08 15.90 -3.71
CA TYR A 184 7.19 16.66 -4.29
C TYR A 184 7.05 18.17 -4.05
N ARG A 185 5.83 18.73 -4.19
CA ARG A 185 5.57 20.14 -3.89
C ARG A 185 5.84 20.47 -2.42
N GLN A 186 5.45 19.59 -1.49
CA GLN A 186 5.73 19.73 -0.06
C GLN A 186 7.24 19.68 0.23
N LEU A 187 7.97 18.69 -0.32
CA LEU A 187 9.43 18.60 -0.18
C LEU A 187 10.16 19.82 -0.79
N ARG A 188 9.69 20.28 -1.96
CA ARG A 188 10.22 21.51 -2.57
C ARG A 188 9.99 22.75 -1.70
N SER A 189 8.88 22.84 -0.97
CA SER A 189 8.63 23.93 -0.04
C SER A 189 9.58 23.90 1.16
N ILE A 190 9.91 22.71 1.68
CA ILE A 190 10.92 22.52 2.71
C ILE A 190 12.29 22.96 2.19
N TRP A 191 12.69 22.48 1.01
CA TRP A 191 13.94 22.84 0.36
C TRP A 191 14.08 24.35 0.17
N LYS A 192 13.03 25.04 -0.29
CA LYS A 192 13.02 26.51 -0.39
C LYS A 192 13.23 27.18 0.97
N THR A 193 12.61 26.67 2.03
CA THR A 193 12.75 27.21 3.39
C THR A 193 14.18 27.03 3.90
N VAL A 194 14.77 25.84 3.74
CA VAL A 194 16.17 25.55 4.09
C VAL A 194 17.11 26.48 3.35
N ASN A 195 16.97 26.60 2.04
CA ASN A 195 17.87 27.44 1.24
C ASN A 195 17.73 28.93 1.54
N ARG A 196 16.56 29.41 1.94
CA ARG A 196 16.39 30.77 2.42
C ARG A 196 17.17 30.99 3.71
N GLN A 197 17.07 30.10 4.70
CA GLN A 197 17.82 30.18 5.95
C GLN A 197 19.35 30.14 5.71
N ARG A 198 19.82 29.21 4.85
CA ARG A 198 21.24 29.11 4.50
C ARG A 198 21.75 30.36 3.78
N LYS A 199 20.96 30.93 2.86
CA LYS A 199 21.31 32.20 2.21
C LYS A 199 21.52 33.34 3.21
N THR A 200 20.57 33.50 4.16
CA THR A 200 20.66 34.54 5.19
C THR A 200 21.89 34.37 6.09
N ALA A 201 22.33 33.13 6.33
CA ALA A 201 23.51 32.79 7.14
C ALA A 201 24.81 32.72 6.32
N GLY A 202 24.85 33.14 5.05
CA GLY A 202 26.05 33.07 4.20
C GLY A 202 26.51 31.64 3.83
N LEU A 203 25.67 30.61 4.08
CA LEU A 203 26.02 29.20 3.87
C LEU A 203 25.69 28.73 2.44
N PRO A 204 26.45 27.75 1.91
CA PRO A 204 26.17 27.13 0.61
C PRO A 204 24.78 26.55 0.51
N ARG A 205 24.07 26.75 -0.61
CA ARG A 205 22.70 26.27 -0.81
C ARG A 205 22.69 24.81 -1.19
N VAL A 206 21.65 24.10 -0.74
CA VAL A 206 21.36 22.72 -1.16
C VAL A 206 20.94 22.73 -2.64
N PRO A 207 21.59 21.96 -3.52
CA PRO A 207 21.26 21.91 -4.94
C PRO A 207 19.89 21.27 -5.16
N ARG A 208 19.21 21.66 -6.25
CA ARG A 208 17.89 21.11 -6.58
C ARG A 208 17.92 19.61 -6.91
N SER A 209 19.06 19.11 -7.38
CA SER A 209 19.31 17.68 -7.64
C SER A 209 19.20 16.81 -6.40
N ALA A 210 19.28 17.38 -5.19
CA ALA A 210 18.99 16.66 -3.94
C ALA A 210 17.53 16.19 -3.83
N LEU A 211 16.60 16.83 -4.54
CA LEU A 211 15.20 16.44 -4.52
C LEU A 211 14.94 15.31 -5.52
N ARG A 212 14.47 14.17 -5.03
CA ARG A 212 14.00 13.07 -5.89
C ARG A 212 12.77 13.52 -6.69
N THR A 213 12.83 13.34 -8.00
CA THR A 213 11.72 13.67 -8.93
C THR A 213 10.99 12.44 -9.43
N ARG A 214 11.66 11.29 -9.50
CA ARG A 214 11.09 10.04 -10.00
C ARG A 214 10.65 9.14 -8.87
N ARG A 215 9.42 8.62 -8.97
CA ARG A 215 8.92 7.55 -8.08
C ARG A 215 9.63 6.24 -8.40
N ARG A 216 9.80 5.42 -7.37
CA ARG A 216 10.13 4.01 -7.56
C ARG A 216 8.86 3.28 -8.00
N SER A 217 9.01 2.33 -8.90
CA SER A 217 7.95 1.37 -9.19
C SER A 217 8.06 0.23 -8.18
N PHE A 218 6.96 -0.07 -7.52
CA PHE A 218 6.90 -1.16 -6.54
C PHE A 218 6.12 -2.32 -7.13
N ARG A 219 6.64 -3.53 -6.97
CA ARG A 219 5.81 -4.73 -7.05
C ARG A 219 4.99 -4.75 -5.76
N SER A 220 3.70 -4.47 -5.85
CA SER A 220 2.84 -4.38 -4.65
C SER A 220 2.75 -5.71 -3.91
N PHE A 221 2.85 -6.82 -4.62
CA PHE A 221 2.75 -8.17 -4.09
C PHE A 221 3.92 -9.03 -4.57
N GLU A 222 4.35 -10.03 -3.79
CA GLU A 222 5.34 -11.02 -4.24
C GLU A 222 4.89 -11.71 -5.52
N SER A 223 5.84 -11.85 -6.44
CA SER A 223 5.68 -12.82 -7.51
C SER A 223 5.80 -14.18 -6.86
N GLY A 224 4.69 -14.87 -6.64
CA GLY A 224 4.73 -16.24 -6.12
C GLY A 224 5.72 -17.05 -6.94
N LYS A 225 6.78 -17.54 -6.31
CA LYS A 225 7.59 -18.62 -6.88
C LYS A 225 6.64 -19.76 -7.20
N LYS A 226 6.63 -20.24 -8.43
CA LYS A 226 5.97 -21.47 -8.78
C LYS A 226 6.61 -22.56 -7.91
N GLY A 227 5.84 -23.13 -7.00
CA GLY A 227 6.22 -24.34 -6.28
C GLY A 227 6.45 -24.19 -4.77
N GLU A 228 5.48 -23.66 -4.00
CA GLU A 228 5.39 -24.01 -2.59
C GLU A 228 3.95 -24.35 -2.28
N THR A 229 3.70 -25.66 -2.20
CA THR A 229 2.52 -26.26 -1.59
C THR A 229 2.48 -25.86 -0.12
N PRO A 230 1.35 -25.46 0.45
CA PRO A 230 1.28 -25.18 1.88
C PRO A 230 1.61 -26.45 2.67
N PRO A 231 2.39 -26.39 3.75
CA PRO A 231 2.68 -27.54 4.57
C PRO A 231 1.41 -28.05 5.21
N SER A 232 1.04 -29.28 4.84
CA SER A 232 0.03 -30.08 5.50
C SER A 232 0.67 -30.80 6.68
N GLY A 233 0.13 -30.59 7.89
CA GLY A 233 0.32 -31.48 9.03
C GLY A 233 1.18 -30.96 10.18
N PRO A 234 0.87 -31.38 11.42
CA PRO A 234 1.51 -30.91 12.62
C PRO A 234 2.85 -31.64 12.80
N ALA A 235 3.92 -30.89 12.98
CA ALA A 235 5.21 -31.44 13.39
C ALA A 235 5.62 -30.82 14.73
N SER A 236 5.64 -31.66 15.70
CA SER A 236 6.47 -31.91 16.87
C SER A 236 7.62 -30.90 17.10
N GLU A 237 7.65 -30.47 18.32
CA GLU A 237 8.68 -29.73 19.03
C GLU A 237 10.11 -30.20 18.75
N ARG A 238 10.98 -29.25 18.40
CA ARG A 238 12.41 -29.21 18.76
C ARG A 238 12.89 -27.77 18.65
N GLU A 239 13.18 -27.17 19.79
CA GLU A 239 14.05 -25.98 19.84
C GLU A 239 15.44 -26.33 19.32
N PRO A 240 16.11 -25.39 18.68
CA PRO A 240 17.45 -25.05 19.10
C PRO A 240 17.69 -23.55 19.17
N GLU A 241 18.49 -23.21 20.14
CA GLU A 241 19.13 -21.95 20.42
C GLU A 241 19.81 -21.31 19.21
N GLY A 242 19.77 -19.98 19.14
CA GLY A 242 20.59 -19.19 18.25
C GLY A 242 19.86 -18.00 17.66
N GLU A 243 19.85 -16.88 18.38
CA GLU A 243 19.41 -15.58 17.85
C GLU A 243 20.28 -15.13 16.67
N PRO A 244 19.67 -14.66 15.59
CA PRO A 244 20.25 -13.55 14.86
C PRO A 244 19.43 -12.29 15.11
N GLN A 245 20.13 -11.25 15.51
CA GLN A 245 19.66 -9.90 15.79
C GLN A 245 18.77 -9.38 14.67
N THR A 246 17.46 -9.36 14.92
CA THR A 246 16.53 -8.59 14.10
C THR A 246 16.78 -7.12 14.36
N GLU A 247 17.34 -6.47 13.37
CA GLU A 247 17.46 -5.02 13.27
C GLU A 247 16.07 -4.38 13.39
N ARG A 248 15.67 -4.11 14.63
CA ARG A 248 14.48 -3.32 14.95
C ARG A 248 14.69 -1.97 14.31
N LEU A 249 13.95 -1.66 13.26
CA LEU A 249 13.80 -0.31 12.76
C LEU A 249 13.32 0.57 13.93
N ARG A 250 14.28 1.15 14.64
CA ARG A 250 14.02 2.16 15.67
C ARG A 250 13.19 3.27 15.05
N PRO A 251 12.13 3.76 15.74
CA PRO A 251 11.47 4.97 15.32
C PRO A 251 12.56 6.06 15.18
N LEU A 252 12.58 6.74 14.03
CA LEU A 252 13.53 7.82 13.74
C LEU A 252 13.47 8.83 14.88
N ARG A 253 14.36 8.69 15.89
CA ARG A 253 14.66 9.76 16.82
C ARG A 253 15.48 10.80 16.03
N TRP A 254 14.85 11.91 15.76
CA TRP A 254 15.54 13.08 15.32
C TRP A 254 16.24 13.71 16.54
N PRO A 255 17.55 14.00 16.44
CA PRO A 255 18.20 14.80 17.46
C PRO A 255 17.58 16.19 17.59
#